data_4f305ca2790d63c26489f97edcb9afc4
#
_entry.id   4f305ca2790d63c26489f97edcb9afc4
#
_cell.length_a   1.000
_cell.length_b   1.000
_cell.length_c   1.000
_cell.angle_alpha   90.00
_cell.angle_beta   90.00
_cell.angle_gamma   90.00
#
_symmetry.space_group_name_H-M   'P 1'
#
loop_
_entity.id
_entity.type
_entity.pdbx_description
1 polymer ?
#
loop_
_entity_poly.entity_id
_entity_poly.type
_entity_poly.pdbx_seq_one_letter_code
_entity_poly.pdbx_strand_id
1 'polypeptide(L)'
;MVSSTTPSSGEYLLEMSGINKSFPGVKALDNVNLKVRPHSIHALMGENGAGKSTLLKCLFGIYQKDSGTILFQGKEIDFHSAKEALENGISMVHQELNLVLQRSVMDNMWLGRYPTKGMFVDQDKMYRETKAIFDELDIDIDPRARVGTLSVSQMQMIEIAKAFSYNAKIVIMDEPTSSLTEKEVNHLFTIIRKLKERGCGIVYISHKMEEIFQLCDEVTVLRDGQWIATEPLAGLTMDKIIAMMVGRSLNQRFPDKENKPGEVILEVRNLTSLRQPSIRDVSFDLHKGEILGIAGLVGAKRTDIVETLFGIREKSAGTITLHGKQINNHNANEAINHGFALVTEERRSTGIYAYLDIGFNSLISNIRNYKNKVGLLDNSRMKSDTQWVIDSMRVKTPGHRTQ
;
A
#
# COMPACT_ATOMS: atom_id res chain seq x y z
N MET A 1 40.31 16.02 -8.05
CA MET A 1 39.61 16.17 -9.34
C MET A 1 38.92 14.83 -9.62
N VAL A 2 37.65 14.70 -9.31
CA VAL A 2 36.84 13.51 -9.64
C VAL A 2 36.30 13.77 -11.02
N SER A 3 36.76 13.00 -12.02
CA SER A 3 36.31 13.09 -13.41
C SER A 3 34.83 12.68 -13.47
N SER A 4 33.97 13.65 -13.76
CA SER A 4 32.57 13.42 -14.14
C SER A 4 32.57 12.83 -15.56
N THR A 5 32.66 11.52 -15.69
CA THR A 5 32.31 10.84 -16.93
C THR A 5 30.79 10.91 -17.08
N THR A 6 30.33 11.75 -18.00
CA THR A 6 28.93 11.73 -18.47
C THR A 6 28.68 10.35 -19.11
N PRO A 7 27.69 9.56 -18.64
CA PRO A 7 27.41 8.25 -19.23
C PRO A 7 26.95 8.40 -20.68
N SER A 8 27.32 7.48 -21.53
CA SER A 8 26.90 7.42 -22.93
C SER A 8 25.36 7.24 -23.02
N SER A 9 24.73 7.89 -24.01
CA SER A 9 23.32 7.71 -24.32
C SER A 9 23.04 6.23 -24.64
N GLY A 10 22.45 5.49 -23.69
CA GLY A 10 22.17 4.04 -23.78
C GLY A 10 22.36 3.24 -22.49
N GLU A 11 22.95 3.85 -21.46
CA GLU A 11 23.19 3.18 -20.18
C GLU A 11 21.90 2.99 -19.35
N TYR A 12 20.91 3.86 -19.50
CA TYR A 12 19.65 3.81 -18.75
C TYR A 12 18.47 3.50 -19.67
N LEU A 13 17.58 2.65 -19.14
CA LEU A 13 16.33 2.31 -19.79
C LEU A 13 15.28 3.39 -19.56
N LEU A 14 15.27 3.96 -18.35
CA LEU A 14 14.43 5.09 -17.94
C LEU A 14 15.27 6.17 -17.29
N GLU A 15 15.09 7.42 -17.71
CA GLU A 15 15.67 8.60 -17.06
C GLU A 15 14.59 9.65 -16.84
N MET A 16 14.33 9.97 -15.60
CA MET A 16 13.48 11.09 -15.17
C MET A 16 14.39 12.16 -14.58
N SER A 17 14.38 13.36 -15.15
CA SER A 17 15.29 14.44 -14.77
C SER A 17 14.55 15.72 -14.49
N GLY A 18 14.79 16.29 -13.32
CA GLY A 18 14.22 17.58 -12.91
C GLY A 18 12.70 17.60 -12.81
N ILE A 19 12.07 16.49 -12.42
CA ILE A 19 10.60 16.38 -12.38
C ILE A 19 10.03 17.25 -11.28
N ASN A 20 9.13 18.12 -11.67
CA ASN A 20 8.37 18.98 -10.76
C ASN A 20 6.87 18.70 -10.89
N LYS A 21 6.17 18.68 -9.75
CA LYS A 21 4.71 18.56 -9.69
C LYS A 21 4.16 19.26 -8.46
N SER A 22 3.22 20.17 -8.70
CA SER A 22 2.49 20.89 -7.66
C SER A 22 1.01 20.55 -7.70
N PHE A 23 0.39 20.54 -6.53
CA PHE A 23 -1.05 20.50 -6.34
C PHE A 23 -1.47 21.73 -5.53
N PRO A 24 -2.75 22.11 -5.50
CA PRO A 24 -3.18 23.24 -4.68
C PRO A 24 -2.69 23.13 -3.22
N GLY A 25 -1.83 24.07 -2.82
CA GLY A 25 -1.25 24.11 -1.46
C GLY A 25 -0.07 23.18 -1.18
N VAL A 26 0.37 22.32 -2.14
CA VAL A 26 1.48 21.39 -1.90
C VAL A 26 2.35 21.24 -3.15
N LYS A 27 3.67 21.46 -3.02
CA LYS A 27 4.65 21.04 -4.01
C LYS A 27 5.02 19.58 -3.72
N ALA A 28 4.48 18.65 -4.50
CA ALA A 28 4.63 17.22 -4.27
C ALA A 28 5.95 16.65 -4.82
N LEU A 29 6.51 17.27 -5.88
CA LEU A 29 7.81 16.95 -6.43
C LEU A 29 8.56 18.26 -6.72
N ASP A 30 9.81 18.31 -6.29
CA ASP A 30 10.72 19.43 -6.46
C ASP A 30 12.07 18.95 -6.99
N ASN A 31 12.28 19.09 -8.30
CA ASN A 31 13.52 18.72 -9.00
C ASN A 31 13.92 17.26 -8.76
N VAL A 32 12.98 16.33 -8.89
CA VAL A 32 13.19 14.91 -8.61
C VAL A 32 13.84 14.20 -9.81
N ASN A 33 14.82 13.33 -9.51
CA ASN A 33 15.49 12.51 -10.48
C ASN A 33 15.32 11.01 -10.17
N LEU A 34 15.16 10.19 -11.22
CA LEU A 34 15.17 8.74 -11.11
C LEU A 34 15.77 8.15 -12.39
N LYS A 35 16.70 7.22 -12.24
CA LYS A 35 17.31 6.52 -13.38
C LYS A 35 17.28 5.03 -13.14
N VAL A 36 16.88 4.26 -14.17
CA VAL A 36 16.76 2.80 -14.08
C VAL A 36 17.53 2.16 -15.23
N ARG A 37 18.42 1.23 -14.91
CA ARG A 37 19.17 0.46 -15.90
C ARG A 37 18.39 -0.75 -16.40
N PRO A 38 18.67 -1.25 -17.60
CA PRO A 38 18.23 -2.59 -17.99
C PRO A 38 18.87 -3.64 -17.07
N HIS A 39 18.24 -4.79 -16.93
CA HIS A 39 18.74 -5.89 -16.08
C HIS A 39 19.03 -5.48 -14.62
N SER A 40 18.28 -4.51 -14.07
CA SER A 40 18.51 -4.01 -12.72
C SER A 40 17.22 -3.91 -11.91
N ILE A 41 17.38 -4.00 -10.60
CA ILE A 41 16.32 -3.75 -9.63
C ILE A 41 16.69 -2.50 -8.83
N HIS A 42 15.94 -1.44 -9.04
CA HIS A 42 16.16 -0.12 -8.46
C HIS A 42 15.17 0.15 -7.33
N ALA A 43 15.65 0.30 -6.11
CA ALA A 43 14.82 0.67 -4.98
C ALA A 43 14.43 2.15 -5.04
N LEU A 44 13.15 2.48 -4.87
CA LEU A 44 12.68 3.85 -4.68
C LEU A 44 12.16 4.01 -3.24
N MET A 45 12.91 4.72 -2.42
CA MET A 45 12.69 4.83 -0.98
C MET A 45 12.36 6.25 -0.54
N GLY A 46 11.73 6.36 0.63
CA GLY A 46 11.33 7.63 1.24
C GLY A 46 10.14 7.40 2.18
N GLU A 47 9.91 8.32 3.11
CA GLU A 47 8.76 8.28 4.01
C GLU A 47 7.43 8.40 3.25
N ASN A 48 6.31 8.15 3.94
CA ASN A 48 4.98 8.42 3.38
C ASN A 48 4.85 9.92 3.10
N GLY A 49 4.40 10.25 1.88
CA GLY A 49 4.34 11.64 1.42
C GLY A 49 5.63 12.18 0.80
N ALA A 50 6.72 11.40 0.72
CA ALA A 50 7.98 11.81 0.09
C ALA A 50 7.90 12.03 -1.43
N GLY A 51 6.75 11.76 -2.08
CA GLY A 51 6.56 11.99 -3.51
C GLY A 51 6.68 10.73 -4.39
N LYS A 52 7.01 9.55 -3.85
CA LYS A 52 7.20 8.31 -4.63
C LYS A 52 6.04 8.01 -5.58
N SER A 53 4.84 7.88 -5.06
CA SER A 53 3.64 7.57 -5.87
C SER A 53 3.28 8.70 -6.84
N THR A 54 3.59 9.96 -6.50
CA THR A 54 3.39 11.10 -7.42
C THR A 54 4.35 11.02 -8.61
N LEU A 55 5.63 10.71 -8.36
CA LEU A 55 6.65 10.51 -9.40
C LEU A 55 6.21 9.41 -10.39
N LEU A 56 5.76 8.28 -9.87
CA LEU A 56 5.30 7.17 -10.69
C LEU A 56 4.03 7.49 -11.47
N LYS A 57 3.08 8.22 -10.86
CA LYS A 57 1.87 8.68 -11.56
C LYS A 57 2.19 9.68 -12.69
N CYS A 58 3.27 10.48 -12.55
CA CYS A 58 3.77 11.31 -13.65
C CYS A 58 4.36 10.43 -14.78
N LEU A 59 5.10 9.38 -14.46
CA LEU A 59 5.61 8.43 -15.46
C LEU A 59 4.49 7.73 -16.23
N PHE A 60 3.40 7.38 -15.54
CA PHE A 60 2.23 6.73 -16.14
C PHE A 60 1.26 7.68 -16.85
N GLY A 61 1.54 9.00 -16.89
CA GLY A 61 0.63 9.97 -17.48
C GLY A 61 -0.72 10.13 -16.77
N ILE A 62 -0.83 9.61 -15.51
CA ILE A 62 -1.99 9.85 -14.64
C ILE A 62 -1.98 11.30 -14.15
N TYR A 63 -0.79 11.81 -13.83
CA TYR A 63 -0.55 13.22 -13.56
C TYR A 63 0.39 13.78 -14.60
N GLN A 64 0.04 14.93 -15.18
CA GLN A 64 0.96 15.68 -16.01
C GLN A 64 2.01 16.35 -15.11
N LYS A 65 3.30 16.16 -15.44
CA LYS A 65 4.40 16.89 -14.80
C LYS A 65 4.28 18.40 -15.10
N ASP A 66 4.70 19.23 -14.17
CA ASP A 66 4.71 20.69 -14.40
C ASP A 66 5.98 21.10 -15.17
N SER A 67 7.09 20.40 -14.97
CA SER A 67 8.35 20.54 -15.72
C SER A 67 9.25 19.32 -15.52
N GLY A 68 10.37 19.26 -16.27
CA GLY A 68 11.32 18.17 -16.27
C GLY A 68 11.15 17.27 -17.51
N THR A 69 12.07 16.35 -17.71
CA THR A 69 12.15 15.47 -18.89
C THR A 69 12.09 14.02 -18.47
N ILE A 70 11.38 13.20 -19.24
CA ILE A 70 11.34 11.75 -19.10
C ILE A 70 11.85 11.14 -20.39
N LEU A 71 12.95 10.39 -20.30
CA LEU A 71 13.48 9.62 -21.44
C LEU A 71 13.23 8.13 -21.17
N PHE A 72 12.68 7.44 -22.14
CA PHE A 72 12.51 5.99 -22.12
C PHE A 72 13.19 5.40 -23.37
N GLN A 73 14.14 4.49 -23.17
CA GLN A 73 14.99 3.94 -24.23
C GLN A 73 15.66 5.05 -25.09
N GLY A 74 16.09 6.14 -24.42
CA GLY A 74 16.75 7.28 -25.07
C GLY A 74 15.82 8.22 -25.84
N LYS A 75 14.49 7.97 -25.84
CA LYS A 75 13.49 8.83 -26.46
C LYS A 75 12.69 9.58 -25.40
N GLU A 76 12.45 10.85 -25.65
CA GLU A 76 11.58 11.63 -24.77
C GLU A 76 10.13 11.14 -24.89
N ILE A 77 9.50 10.95 -23.74
CA ILE A 77 8.11 10.49 -23.61
C ILE A 77 7.30 11.47 -22.74
N ASP A 78 6.03 11.59 -23.05
CA ASP A 78 5.06 12.34 -22.25
C ASP A 78 3.68 11.66 -22.39
N PHE A 79 3.49 10.59 -21.63
CA PHE A 79 2.24 9.81 -21.67
C PHE A 79 1.07 10.60 -21.09
N HIS A 80 -0.09 10.43 -21.70
CA HIS A 80 -1.34 11.06 -21.25
C HIS A 80 -2.32 10.07 -20.62
N SER A 81 -1.96 8.79 -20.55
CA SER A 81 -2.77 7.76 -19.92
C SER A 81 -1.93 6.54 -19.52
N ALA A 82 -2.40 5.81 -18.50
CA ALA A 82 -1.79 4.55 -18.10
C ALA A 82 -1.81 3.49 -19.21
N LYS A 83 -2.81 3.53 -20.10
CA LYS A 83 -2.90 2.64 -21.26
C LYS A 83 -1.72 2.87 -22.20
N GLU A 84 -1.42 4.12 -22.49
CA GLU A 84 -0.28 4.49 -23.35
C GLU A 84 1.06 4.03 -22.76
N ALA A 85 1.25 4.20 -21.44
CA ALA A 85 2.44 3.71 -20.75
C ALA A 85 2.57 2.16 -20.86
N LEU A 86 1.47 1.43 -20.66
CA LEU A 86 1.44 -0.02 -20.79
C LEU A 86 1.76 -0.49 -22.23
N GLU A 87 1.18 0.15 -23.25
CA GLU A 87 1.42 -0.16 -24.67
C GLU A 87 2.86 0.10 -25.07
N ASN A 88 3.54 1.05 -24.40
CA ASN A 88 4.96 1.34 -24.61
C ASN A 88 5.91 0.49 -23.74
N GLY A 89 5.40 -0.45 -22.94
CA GLY A 89 6.21 -1.40 -22.21
C GLY A 89 6.59 -0.94 -20.79
N ILE A 90 5.82 -0.03 -20.19
CA ILE A 90 5.95 0.33 -18.77
C ILE A 90 4.73 -0.23 -18.03
N SER A 91 4.93 -1.16 -17.12
CA SER A 91 3.87 -1.81 -16.33
C SER A 91 4.00 -1.51 -14.84
N MET A 92 2.89 -1.56 -14.11
CA MET A 92 2.85 -1.34 -12.67
C MET A 92 2.02 -2.41 -11.97
N VAL A 93 2.58 -2.97 -10.93
CA VAL A 93 1.90 -3.78 -9.92
C VAL A 93 1.58 -2.85 -8.75
N HIS A 94 0.30 -2.59 -8.55
CA HIS A 94 -0.17 -1.67 -7.50
C HIS A 94 -0.20 -2.32 -6.13
N GLN A 95 -0.09 -1.52 -5.07
CA GLN A 95 -0.28 -1.94 -3.70
C GLN A 95 -1.69 -2.50 -3.46
N GLU A 96 -2.70 -1.89 -4.07
CA GLU A 96 -4.08 -2.36 -4.04
C GLU A 96 -4.38 -3.20 -5.27
N LEU A 97 -5.02 -4.36 -5.07
CA LEU A 97 -5.39 -5.26 -6.15
C LEU A 97 -6.49 -4.66 -7.02
N ASN A 98 -6.23 -4.53 -8.31
CA ASN A 98 -7.16 -3.94 -9.29
C ASN A 98 -7.76 -5.01 -10.23
N LEU A 99 -8.12 -6.17 -9.67
CA LEU A 99 -8.71 -7.28 -10.41
C LEU A 99 -10.25 -7.22 -10.39
N VAL A 100 -10.86 -7.63 -11.50
CA VAL A 100 -12.31 -7.79 -11.62
C VAL A 100 -12.72 -9.12 -11.00
N LEU A 101 -13.17 -9.11 -9.74
CA LEU A 101 -13.46 -10.30 -8.93
C LEU A 101 -14.50 -11.24 -9.54
N GLN A 102 -15.45 -10.71 -10.33
CA GLN A 102 -16.52 -11.46 -10.97
C GLN A 102 -16.08 -12.19 -12.24
N ARG A 103 -14.90 -11.90 -12.75
CA ARG A 103 -14.35 -12.47 -13.99
C ARG A 103 -13.35 -13.58 -13.69
N SER A 104 -13.02 -14.37 -14.74
CA SER A 104 -11.98 -15.38 -14.64
C SER A 104 -10.58 -14.75 -14.56
N VAL A 105 -9.61 -15.55 -14.17
CA VAL A 105 -8.19 -15.18 -14.16
C VAL A 105 -7.74 -14.78 -15.56
N MET A 106 -8.00 -15.60 -16.59
CA MET A 106 -7.63 -15.27 -17.97
C MET A 106 -8.32 -14.02 -18.49
N ASP A 107 -9.57 -13.72 -18.09
CA ASP A 107 -10.22 -12.46 -18.44
C ASP A 107 -9.46 -11.27 -17.85
N ASN A 108 -9.01 -11.36 -16.60
CA ASN A 108 -8.21 -10.33 -15.96
C ASN A 108 -6.82 -10.16 -16.61
N MET A 109 -6.18 -11.26 -16.99
CA MET A 109 -4.88 -11.25 -17.69
C MET A 109 -4.95 -10.51 -19.02
N TRP A 110 -6.05 -10.67 -19.77
CA TRP A 110 -6.23 -10.13 -21.11
C TRP A 110 -7.18 -8.94 -21.19
N LEU A 111 -7.55 -8.36 -20.05
CA LEU A 111 -8.47 -7.21 -19.99
C LEU A 111 -7.97 -6.05 -20.87
N GLY A 112 -8.82 -5.61 -21.80
CA GLY A 112 -8.52 -4.53 -22.75
C GLY A 112 -7.68 -4.93 -23.96
N ARG A 113 -7.25 -6.22 -24.07
CA ARG A 113 -6.43 -6.76 -25.19
C ARG A 113 -6.80 -8.20 -25.54
N TYR A 114 -8.08 -8.50 -25.50
CA TYR A 114 -8.58 -9.85 -25.78
C TYR A 114 -8.14 -10.34 -27.18
N PRO A 115 -7.47 -11.50 -27.27
CA PRO A 115 -7.21 -12.10 -28.58
C PRO A 115 -8.53 -12.47 -29.25
N THR A 116 -8.61 -12.24 -30.56
CA THR A 116 -9.83 -12.48 -31.33
C THR A 116 -9.62 -13.48 -32.44
N LYS A 117 -10.66 -14.27 -32.74
CA LYS A 117 -10.77 -15.11 -33.92
C LYS A 117 -11.99 -14.65 -34.72
N GLY A 118 -11.73 -13.82 -35.74
CA GLY A 118 -12.78 -13.10 -36.45
C GLY A 118 -13.45 -12.06 -35.52
N MET A 119 -14.77 -12.11 -35.37
CA MET A 119 -15.55 -11.21 -34.52
C MET A 119 -15.69 -11.68 -33.05
N PHE A 120 -15.15 -12.85 -32.71
CA PHE A 120 -15.29 -13.43 -31.37
C PHE A 120 -13.98 -13.46 -30.62
N VAL A 121 -14.07 -13.42 -29.29
CA VAL A 121 -12.92 -13.60 -28.40
C VAL A 121 -12.42 -15.04 -28.48
N ASP A 122 -11.11 -15.23 -28.69
CA ASP A 122 -10.46 -16.54 -28.73
C ASP A 122 -10.13 -17.02 -27.31
N GLN A 123 -11.11 -17.66 -26.67
CA GLN A 123 -11.00 -18.19 -25.31
C GLN A 123 -9.91 -19.27 -25.18
N ASP A 124 -9.72 -20.09 -26.23
CA ASP A 124 -8.72 -21.15 -26.21
C ASP A 124 -7.29 -20.57 -26.27
N LYS A 125 -7.11 -19.51 -27.05
CA LYS A 125 -5.84 -18.77 -27.08
C LYS A 125 -5.56 -18.11 -25.74
N MET A 126 -6.53 -17.42 -25.14
CA MET A 126 -6.42 -16.83 -23.81
C MET A 126 -5.99 -17.86 -22.77
N TYR A 127 -6.65 -19.02 -22.77
CA TYR A 127 -6.31 -20.09 -21.82
C TYR A 127 -4.88 -20.58 -22.02
N ARG A 128 -4.50 -20.95 -23.24
CA ARG A 128 -3.15 -21.47 -23.54
C ARG A 128 -2.05 -20.47 -23.17
N GLU A 129 -2.20 -19.21 -23.56
CA GLU A 129 -1.21 -18.17 -23.29
C GLU A 129 -1.13 -17.84 -21.80
N THR A 130 -2.26 -17.78 -21.08
CA THR A 130 -2.26 -17.60 -19.63
C THR A 130 -1.57 -18.78 -18.93
N LYS A 131 -1.90 -20.01 -19.34
CA LYS A 131 -1.30 -21.23 -18.77
C LYS A 131 0.20 -21.27 -19.01
N ALA A 132 0.66 -20.92 -20.21
CA ALA A 132 2.10 -20.87 -20.53
C ALA A 132 2.86 -19.87 -19.64
N ILE A 133 2.27 -18.68 -19.38
CA ILE A 133 2.85 -17.68 -18.46
C ILE A 133 2.90 -18.23 -17.03
N PHE A 134 1.83 -18.88 -16.57
CA PHE A 134 1.77 -19.43 -15.22
C PHE A 134 2.76 -20.58 -15.02
N ASP A 135 2.88 -21.47 -16.01
CA ASP A 135 3.87 -22.56 -15.98
C ASP A 135 5.31 -22.02 -15.94
N GLU A 136 5.59 -20.94 -16.68
CA GLU A 136 6.90 -20.29 -16.64
C GLU A 136 7.21 -19.62 -15.30
N LEU A 137 6.19 -19.03 -14.66
CA LEU A 137 6.32 -18.34 -13.38
C LEU A 137 6.11 -19.25 -12.17
N ASP A 138 5.87 -20.56 -12.39
CA ASP A 138 5.56 -21.54 -11.35
C ASP A 138 4.33 -21.15 -10.51
N ILE A 139 3.28 -20.65 -11.20
CA ILE A 139 2.01 -20.25 -10.58
C ILE A 139 0.98 -21.36 -10.79
N ASP A 140 0.56 -21.99 -9.69
CA ASP A 140 -0.46 -23.06 -9.70
C ASP A 140 -1.85 -22.45 -9.49
N ILE A 141 -2.41 -21.84 -10.54
CA ILE A 141 -3.76 -21.29 -10.58
C ILE A 141 -4.42 -21.68 -11.91
N ASP A 142 -5.66 -22.16 -11.87
CA ASP A 142 -6.43 -22.42 -13.08
C ASP A 142 -6.81 -21.09 -13.76
N PRO A 143 -6.43 -20.87 -15.05
CA PRO A 143 -6.83 -19.68 -15.79
C PRO A 143 -8.35 -19.44 -15.87
N ARG A 144 -9.16 -20.48 -15.71
CA ARG A 144 -10.63 -20.40 -15.72
C ARG A 144 -11.23 -20.10 -14.35
N ALA A 145 -10.44 -20.19 -13.27
CA ALA A 145 -10.94 -19.91 -11.93
C ALA A 145 -11.48 -18.47 -11.83
N ARG A 146 -12.53 -18.27 -11.04
CA ARG A 146 -13.07 -16.94 -10.77
C ARG A 146 -12.19 -16.24 -9.76
N VAL A 147 -11.72 -15.02 -10.06
CA VAL A 147 -10.77 -14.29 -9.20
C VAL A 147 -11.30 -14.10 -7.77
N GLY A 148 -12.59 -13.82 -7.59
CA GLY A 148 -13.19 -13.63 -6.27
C GLY A 148 -13.20 -14.86 -5.34
N THR A 149 -12.80 -16.06 -5.84
CA THR A 149 -12.65 -17.26 -5.01
C THR A 149 -11.20 -17.50 -4.54
N LEU A 150 -10.28 -16.68 -5.01
CA LEU A 150 -8.85 -16.82 -4.74
C LEU A 150 -8.44 -16.11 -3.46
N SER A 151 -7.32 -16.54 -2.88
CA SER A 151 -6.69 -15.81 -1.77
C SER A 151 -6.07 -14.49 -2.27
N VAL A 152 -5.83 -13.56 -1.35
CA VAL A 152 -5.18 -12.27 -1.66
C VAL A 152 -3.80 -12.49 -2.27
N SER A 153 -3.04 -13.46 -1.78
CA SER A 153 -1.73 -13.82 -2.32
C SER A 153 -1.80 -14.37 -3.74
N GLN A 154 -2.78 -15.21 -4.05
CA GLN A 154 -3.01 -15.69 -5.41
C GLN A 154 -3.40 -14.55 -6.36
N MET A 155 -4.25 -13.62 -5.89
CA MET A 155 -4.58 -12.41 -6.66
C MET A 155 -3.35 -11.55 -6.93
N GLN A 156 -2.45 -11.41 -5.95
CA GLN A 156 -1.17 -10.70 -6.13
C GLN A 156 -0.29 -11.36 -7.20
N MET A 157 -0.20 -12.70 -7.22
CA MET A 157 0.53 -13.42 -8.26
C MET A 157 -0.06 -13.20 -9.66
N ILE A 158 -1.39 -13.06 -9.79
CA ILE A 158 -2.04 -12.73 -11.06
C ILE A 158 -1.67 -11.32 -11.54
N GLU A 159 -1.64 -10.31 -10.66
CA GLU A 159 -1.21 -8.95 -11.03
C GLU A 159 0.25 -8.94 -11.55
N ILE A 160 1.12 -9.71 -10.92
CA ILE A 160 2.52 -9.83 -11.35
C ILE A 160 2.60 -10.57 -12.70
N ALA A 161 1.89 -11.68 -12.87
CA ALA A 161 1.81 -12.41 -14.13
C ALA A 161 1.22 -11.54 -15.26
N LYS A 162 0.27 -10.68 -14.93
CA LYS A 162 -0.29 -9.71 -15.87
C LYS A 162 0.79 -8.72 -16.34
N ALA A 163 1.59 -8.15 -15.42
CA ALA A 163 2.71 -7.28 -15.78
C ALA A 163 3.72 -8.01 -16.69
N PHE A 164 4.02 -9.27 -16.38
CA PHE A 164 4.87 -10.13 -17.20
C PHE A 164 4.30 -10.34 -18.62
N SER A 165 2.99 -10.52 -18.76
CA SER A 165 2.30 -10.75 -20.04
C SER A 165 2.34 -9.56 -21.02
N TYR A 166 2.67 -8.35 -20.55
CA TYR A 166 2.87 -7.17 -21.40
C TYR A 166 4.25 -7.11 -22.04
N ASN A 167 5.15 -8.08 -21.75
CA ASN A 167 6.55 -8.02 -22.16
C ASN A 167 7.20 -6.66 -21.81
N ALA A 168 6.86 -6.17 -20.62
CA ALA A 168 7.26 -4.87 -20.15
C ALA A 168 8.80 -4.74 -20.10
N LYS A 169 9.30 -3.56 -20.43
CA LYS A 169 10.72 -3.20 -20.29
C LYS A 169 11.00 -2.60 -18.91
N ILE A 170 10.02 -1.87 -18.37
CA ILE A 170 10.03 -1.38 -16.98
C ILE A 170 8.84 -1.98 -16.24
N VAL A 171 9.10 -2.56 -15.07
CA VAL A 171 8.07 -3.04 -14.15
C VAL A 171 8.22 -2.30 -12.83
N ILE A 172 7.18 -1.61 -12.42
CA ILE A 172 7.11 -0.93 -11.12
C ILE A 172 6.32 -1.80 -10.17
N MET A 173 6.86 -2.03 -8.99
CA MET A 173 6.23 -2.82 -7.93
C MET A 173 6.10 -1.96 -6.66
N ASP A 174 4.87 -1.62 -6.31
CA ASP A 174 4.57 -0.78 -5.14
C ASP A 174 4.10 -1.66 -3.98
N GLU A 175 4.99 -1.89 -3.01
CA GLU A 175 4.79 -2.73 -1.82
C GLU A 175 4.20 -4.14 -2.13
N PRO A 176 4.77 -4.91 -3.05
CA PRO A 176 4.16 -6.13 -3.55
C PRO A 176 4.10 -7.28 -2.52
N THR A 177 4.77 -7.12 -1.38
CA THR A 177 4.86 -8.16 -0.32
C THR A 177 3.98 -7.90 0.89
N SER A 178 3.18 -6.84 0.89
CA SER A 178 2.42 -6.39 2.08
C SER A 178 1.45 -7.44 2.64
N SER A 179 0.90 -8.29 1.78
CA SER A 179 -0.08 -9.34 2.13
C SER A 179 0.41 -10.76 1.90
N LEU A 180 1.72 -10.96 1.66
CA LEU A 180 2.31 -12.25 1.36
C LEU A 180 2.95 -12.89 2.60
N THR A 181 2.88 -14.23 2.68
CA THR A 181 3.66 -15.04 3.61
C THR A 181 5.12 -15.08 3.16
N GLU A 182 6.04 -15.46 4.05
CA GLU A 182 7.49 -15.56 3.75
C GLU A 182 7.77 -16.48 2.56
N LYS A 183 7.06 -17.61 2.44
CA LYS A 183 7.19 -18.53 1.31
C LYS A 183 6.79 -17.86 -0.02
N GLU A 184 5.70 -17.11 -0.01
CA GLU A 184 5.20 -16.38 -1.18
C GLU A 184 6.11 -15.20 -1.55
N VAL A 185 6.71 -14.53 -0.57
CA VAL A 185 7.74 -13.49 -0.80
C VAL A 185 8.96 -14.08 -1.52
N ASN A 186 9.45 -15.24 -1.08
CA ASN A 186 10.58 -15.92 -1.73
C ASN A 186 10.23 -16.34 -3.17
N HIS A 187 9.00 -16.79 -3.42
CA HIS A 187 8.52 -17.08 -4.77
C HIS A 187 8.46 -15.81 -5.63
N LEU A 188 7.89 -14.72 -5.11
CA LEU A 188 7.89 -13.42 -5.79
C LEU A 188 9.31 -12.97 -6.15
N PHE A 189 10.28 -13.10 -5.26
CA PHE A 189 11.66 -12.74 -5.54
C PHE A 189 12.27 -13.57 -6.68
N THR A 190 11.88 -14.83 -6.79
CA THR A 190 12.27 -15.67 -7.94
C THR A 190 11.69 -15.12 -9.25
N ILE A 191 10.43 -14.71 -9.25
CA ILE A 191 9.78 -14.08 -10.42
C ILE A 191 10.48 -12.76 -10.79
N ILE A 192 10.78 -11.92 -9.80
CA ILE A 192 11.48 -10.65 -10.02
C ILE A 192 12.86 -10.87 -10.64
N ARG A 193 13.62 -11.87 -10.19
CA ARG A 193 14.92 -12.22 -10.78
C ARG A 193 14.78 -12.69 -12.23
N LYS A 194 13.76 -13.50 -12.55
CA LYS A 194 13.46 -13.90 -13.93
C LYS A 194 13.15 -12.68 -14.83
N LEU A 195 12.39 -11.69 -14.33
CA LEU A 195 12.15 -10.45 -15.06
C LEU A 195 13.43 -9.66 -15.31
N LYS A 196 14.30 -9.52 -14.30
CA LYS A 196 15.62 -8.89 -14.41
C LYS A 196 16.48 -9.59 -15.48
N GLU A 197 16.54 -10.92 -15.48
CA GLU A 197 17.28 -11.74 -16.46
C GLU A 197 16.78 -11.52 -17.89
N ARG A 198 15.48 -11.25 -18.09
CA ARG A 198 14.88 -10.91 -19.40
C ARG A 198 15.17 -9.47 -19.87
N GLY A 199 15.95 -8.71 -19.13
CA GLY A 199 16.31 -7.35 -19.51
C GLY A 199 15.41 -6.27 -18.95
N CYS A 200 14.41 -6.62 -18.12
CA CYS A 200 13.56 -5.61 -17.48
C CYS A 200 14.38 -4.77 -16.50
N GLY A 201 14.11 -3.46 -16.48
CA GLY A 201 14.42 -2.60 -15.36
C GLY A 201 13.24 -2.64 -14.37
N ILE A 202 13.53 -2.83 -13.10
CA ILE A 202 12.47 -2.96 -12.08
C ILE A 202 12.62 -1.83 -11.09
N VAL A 203 11.52 -1.08 -10.84
CA VAL A 203 11.45 -0.11 -9.74
C VAL A 203 10.71 -0.79 -8.60
N TYR A 204 11.42 -1.02 -7.50
CA TYR A 204 10.90 -1.73 -6.34
C TYR A 204 10.68 -0.76 -5.18
N ILE A 205 9.44 -0.66 -4.69
CA ILE A 205 9.10 0.15 -3.53
C ILE A 205 8.73 -0.78 -2.39
N SER A 206 9.43 -0.68 -1.28
CA SER A 206 9.14 -1.38 -0.05
C SER A 206 9.63 -0.56 1.14
N HIS A 207 8.95 -0.68 2.27
CA HIS A 207 9.42 -0.14 3.55
C HIS A 207 10.18 -1.20 4.38
N LYS A 208 10.28 -2.44 3.89
CA LYS A 208 11.04 -3.52 4.51
C LYS A 208 12.48 -3.49 4.00
N MET A 209 13.39 -3.03 4.85
CA MET A 209 14.80 -2.88 4.49
C MET A 209 15.46 -4.19 4.06
N GLU A 210 15.09 -5.31 4.71
CA GLU A 210 15.62 -6.62 4.38
C GLU A 210 15.36 -7.00 2.91
N GLU A 211 14.16 -6.68 2.39
CA GLU A 211 13.81 -6.92 0.98
C GLU A 211 14.69 -6.12 0.03
N ILE A 212 14.93 -4.84 0.37
CA ILE A 212 15.75 -3.94 -0.43
C ILE A 212 17.18 -4.46 -0.55
N PHE A 213 17.80 -4.84 0.60
CA PHE A 213 19.17 -5.36 0.61
C PHE A 213 19.31 -6.73 -0.04
N GLN A 214 18.25 -7.55 -0.03
CA GLN A 214 18.25 -8.88 -0.65
C GLN A 214 18.07 -8.85 -2.16
N LEU A 215 17.35 -7.84 -2.67
CA LEU A 215 16.83 -7.87 -4.04
C LEU A 215 17.41 -6.78 -4.95
N CYS A 216 17.65 -5.56 -4.43
CA CYS A 216 17.93 -4.39 -5.25
C CYS A 216 19.44 -4.17 -5.49
N ASP A 217 19.76 -3.52 -6.61
CA ASP A 217 21.13 -3.18 -6.99
C ASP A 217 21.49 -1.74 -6.59
N GLU A 218 20.54 -0.82 -6.73
CA GLU A 218 20.67 0.62 -6.46
C GLU A 218 19.46 1.13 -5.69
N VAL A 219 19.63 2.26 -5.01
CA VAL A 219 18.55 2.95 -4.30
C VAL A 219 18.52 4.43 -4.63
N THR A 220 17.32 4.94 -4.94
CA THR A 220 17.02 6.38 -4.94
C THR A 220 16.20 6.72 -3.71
N VAL A 221 16.63 7.72 -2.95
CA VAL A 221 15.94 8.20 -1.76
C VAL A 221 15.29 9.55 -2.04
N LEU A 222 13.99 9.62 -1.76
CA LEU A 222 13.20 10.84 -1.78
C LEU A 222 12.84 11.27 -0.34
N ARG A 223 12.82 12.57 -0.11
CA ARG A 223 12.35 13.16 1.15
C ARG A 223 11.66 14.49 0.88
N ASP A 224 10.46 14.69 1.43
CA ASP A 224 9.68 15.93 1.31
C ASP A 224 9.50 16.43 -0.14
N GLY A 225 9.32 15.51 -1.07
CA GLY A 225 9.19 15.81 -2.50
C GLY A 225 10.49 16.09 -3.23
N GLN A 226 11.63 15.93 -2.59
CA GLN A 226 12.95 16.18 -3.18
C GLN A 226 13.78 14.90 -3.37
N TRP A 227 14.60 14.88 -4.39
CA TRP A 227 15.62 13.86 -4.58
C TRP A 227 16.80 14.13 -3.64
N ILE A 228 17.16 13.15 -2.83
CA ILE A 228 18.24 13.25 -1.85
C ILE A 228 19.52 12.63 -2.41
N ALA A 229 19.43 11.38 -2.87
CA ALA A 229 20.58 10.66 -3.42
C ALA A 229 20.12 9.47 -4.28
N THR A 230 20.99 9.03 -5.17
CA THR A 230 20.93 7.72 -5.82
C THR A 230 22.29 7.07 -5.61
N GLU A 231 22.32 5.90 -4.97
CA GLU A 231 23.57 5.19 -4.65
C GLU A 231 23.42 3.68 -4.92
N PRO A 232 24.54 3.00 -5.31
CA PRO A 232 24.57 1.54 -5.32
C PRO A 232 24.36 1.00 -3.91
N LEU A 233 23.59 -0.09 -3.77
CA LEU A 233 23.37 -0.73 -2.47
C LEU A 233 24.62 -1.44 -1.92
N ALA A 234 25.54 -1.82 -2.80
CA ALA A 234 26.82 -2.38 -2.39
C ALA A 234 27.62 -1.37 -1.54
N GLY A 235 27.79 -1.69 -0.27
CA GLY A 235 28.48 -0.83 0.70
C GLY A 235 27.62 0.17 1.44
N LEU A 236 26.31 0.24 1.16
CA LEU A 236 25.37 1.01 1.98
C LEU A 236 24.97 0.22 3.23
N THR A 237 24.76 0.97 4.34
CA THR A 237 24.16 0.42 5.56
C THR A 237 22.71 0.87 5.70
N MET A 238 21.91 0.08 6.43
CA MET A 238 20.53 0.42 6.74
C MET A 238 20.43 1.80 7.41
N ASP A 239 21.30 2.10 8.35
CA ASP A 239 21.30 3.37 9.08
C ASP A 239 21.58 4.56 8.15
N LYS A 240 22.43 4.39 7.12
CA LYS A 240 22.69 5.45 6.13
C LYS A 240 21.46 5.72 5.27
N ILE A 241 20.74 4.68 4.84
CA ILE A 241 19.50 4.84 4.07
C ILE A 241 18.44 5.55 4.93
N ILE A 242 18.26 5.10 6.18
CA ILE A 242 17.31 5.71 7.11
C ILE A 242 17.67 7.20 7.37
N ALA A 243 18.95 7.51 7.57
CA ALA A 243 19.39 8.89 7.74
C ALA A 243 19.09 9.78 6.50
N MET A 244 19.24 9.24 5.29
CA MET A 244 18.85 9.94 4.06
C MET A 244 17.34 10.17 3.99
N MET A 245 16.51 9.18 4.37
CA MET A 245 15.05 9.27 4.36
C MET A 245 14.51 10.28 5.38
N VAL A 246 15.04 10.27 6.62
CA VAL A 246 14.55 11.07 7.75
C VAL A 246 15.25 12.42 7.85
N GLY A 247 16.48 12.54 7.31
CA GLY A 247 17.27 13.79 7.34
C GLY A 247 18.05 14.03 8.63
N ARG A 248 18.04 13.09 9.55
CA ARG A 248 18.82 13.11 10.78
C ARG A 248 19.31 11.71 11.13
N SER A 249 20.45 11.61 11.81
CA SER A 249 20.86 10.35 12.39
C SER A 249 19.86 9.95 13.49
N LEU A 250 19.32 8.75 13.41
CA LEU A 250 18.45 8.23 14.46
C LEU A 250 19.35 7.73 15.61
N ASN A 251 19.72 8.61 16.52
CA ASN A 251 20.42 8.21 17.75
C ASN A 251 19.50 7.41 18.70
N GLN A 252 18.18 7.57 18.54
CA GLN A 252 17.15 6.78 19.24
C GLN A 252 16.04 6.41 18.27
N ARG A 253 15.89 5.10 17.97
CA ARG A 253 14.80 4.58 17.13
C ARG A 253 13.44 4.69 17.81
N PHE A 254 13.40 4.61 19.10
CA PHE A 254 12.19 4.66 19.91
C PHE A 254 12.31 5.74 20.97
N PRO A 255 11.25 6.51 21.25
CA PRO A 255 11.24 7.41 22.39
C PRO A 255 11.38 6.61 23.69
N ASP A 256 11.93 7.25 24.70
CA ASP A 256 12.03 6.66 26.03
C ASP A 256 10.61 6.34 26.55
N LYS A 257 10.48 5.18 27.17
CA LYS A 257 9.21 4.74 27.73
C LYS A 257 9.00 5.40 29.09
N GLU A 258 8.18 6.45 29.13
CA GLU A 258 7.87 7.17 30.36
C GLU A 258 6.60 6.68 31.07
N ASN A 259 5.71 5.98 30.33
CA ASN A 259 4.44 5.52 30.85
C ASN A 259 4.62 4.34 31.81
N LYS A 260 3.91 4.40 32.94
CA LYS A 260 3.78 3.29 33.90
C LYS A 260 2.38 2.72 33.77
N PRO A 261 2.21 1.43 33.45
CA PRO A 261 0.89 0.79 33.43
C PRO A 261 0.22 0.93 34.81
N GLY A 262 -1.04 1.35 34.82
CA GLY A 262 -1.86 1.50 36.03
C GLY A 262 -2.66 0.23 36.33
N GLU A 263 -3.87 0.41 36.87
CA GLU A 263 -4.84 -0.66 37.12
C GLU A 263 -5.31 -1.32 35.79
N VAL A 264 -5.79 -2.57 35.87
CA VAL A 264 -6.41 -3.27 34.75
C VAL A 264 -7.72 -2.59 34.39
N ILE A 265 -7.88 -2.13 33.16
CA ILE A 265 -9.10 -1.51 32.65
C ILE A 265 -9.92 -2.42 31.75
N LEU A 266 -9.27 -3.37 31.06
CA LEU A 266 -9.93 -4.36 30.21
C LEU A 266 -9.34 -5.74 30.50
N GLU A 267 -10.22 -6.69 30.84
CA GLU A 267 -9.88 -8.10 30.97
C GLU A 267 -10.63 -8.90 29.91
N VAL A 268 -9.90 -9.69 29.15
CA VAL A 268 -10.44 -10.62 28.17
C VAL A 268 -10.06 -12.03 28.60
N ARG A 269 -11.03 -12.93 28.69
CA ARG A 269 -10.82 -14.33 29.11
C ARG A 269 -11.48 -15.29 28.14
N ASN A 270 -10.72 -16.24 27.64
CA ASN A 270 -11.13 -17.39 26.80
C ASN A 270 -11.98 -16.95 25.58
N LEU A 271 -11.64 -15.79 24.98
CA LEU A 271 -12.39 -15.22 23.86
C LEU A 271 -12.28 -16.14 22.64
N THR A 272 -13.43 -16.60 22.15
CA THR A 272 -13.53 -17.49 20.99
C THR A 272 -14.58 -16.93 20.02
N SER A 273 -14.22 -16.80 18.74
CA SER A 273 -15.13 -16.35 17.68
C SER A 273 -16.11 -17.47 17.30
N LEU A 274 -17.36 -17.09 16.95
CA LEU A 274 -18.40 -18.03 16.52
C LEU A 274 -18.05 -18.70 15.19
N ARG A 275 -17.56 -17.92 14.23
CA ARG A 275 -17.22 -18.41 12.88
C ARG A 275 -15.74 -18.82 12.83
N GLN A 276 -15.49 -20.06 12.45
CA GLN A 276 -14.14 -20.61 12.27
C GLN A 276 -13.79 -20.80 10.78
N PRO A 277 -12.49 -20.74 10.37
CA PRO A 277 -11.29 -20.60 11.22
C PRO A 277 -11.06 -19.16 11.70
N SER A 278 -10.93 -18.93 12.99
CA SER A 278 -10.70 -17.65 13.64
C SER A 278 -10.02 -17.86 15.01
N ILE A 279 -10.13 -16.90 15.92
CA ILE A 279 -9.55 -16.98 17.27
C ILE A 279 -10.24 -18.01 18.13
N ARG A 280 -9.45 -18.66 19.00
CA ARG A 280 -9.89 -19.62 20.02
C ARG A 280 -9.14 -19.37 21.31
N ASP A 281 -9.86 -19.30 22.42
CA ASP A 281 -9.32 -19.27 23.78
C ASP A 281 -8.29 -18.15 24.03
N VAL A 282 -8.55 -16.93 23.53
CA VAL A 282 -7.64 -15.81 23.67
C VAL A 282 -7.92 -15.07 24.98
N SER A 283 -6.86 -14.87 25.77
CA SER A 283 -6.94 -14.16 27.07
C SER A 283 -5.81 -13.14 27.18
N PHE A 284 -6.13 -11.93 27.67
CA PHE A 284 -5.15 -10.88 27.95
C PHE A 284 -5.76 -9.79 28.82
N ASP A 285 -4.92 -8.96 29.38
CA ASP A 285 -5.27 -7.78 30.17
C ASP A 285 -4.71 -6.53 29.52
N LEU A 286 -5.42 -5.42 29.63
CA LEU A 286 -4.95 -4.09 29.24
C LEU A 286 -5.02 -3.16 30.45
N HIS A 287 -3.91 -2.48 30.73
CA HIS A 287 -3.79 -1.56 31.84
C HIS A 287 -4.02 -0.11 31.40
N LYS A 288 -4.44 0.71 32.33
CA LYS A 288 -4.59 2.15 32.12
C LYS A 288 -3.25 2.79 31.74
N GLY A 289 -3.23 3.55 30.65
CA GLY A 289 -2.02 4.19 30.14
C GLY A 289 -1.03 3.24 29.45
N GLU A 290 -1.43 1.99 29.20
CA GLU A 290 -0.61 0.99 28.52
C GLU A 290 -0.82 1.04 26.99
N ILE A 291 0.24 0.73 26.23
CA ILE A 291 0.17 0.36 24.82
C ILE A 291 0.47 -1.13 24.75
N LEU A 292 -0.58 -1.95 24.58
CA LEU A 292 -0.45 -3.41 24.44
C LEU A 292 -0.23 -3.77 22.97
N GLY A 293 0.89 -4.44 22.67
CA GLY A 293 1.20 -4.94 21.34
C GLY A 293 0.66 -6.34 21.11
N ILE A 294 -0.13 -6.54 20.05
CA ILE A 294 -0.59 -7.87 19.60
C ILE A 294 0.23 -8.26 18.36
N ALA A 295 1.18 -9.17 18.51
CA ALA A 295 2.08 -9.62 17.47
C ALA A 295 1.64 -10.98 16.89
N GLY A 296 2.03 -11.23 15.63
CA GLY A 296 1.77 -12.50 14.95
C GLY A 296 2.03 -12.40 13.44
N LEU A 297 2.26 -13.52 12.79
CA LEU A 297 2.44 -13.61 11.34
C LEU A 297 1.15 -13.26 10.58
N VAL A 298 1.27 -13.06 9.28
CA VAL A 298 0.11 -12.93 8.38
C VAL A 298 -0.77 -14.17 8.53
N GLY A 299 -2.07 -13.96 8.72
CA GLY A 299 -3.03 -15.06 8.97
C GLY A 299 -3.15 -15.50 10.43
N ALA A 300 -2.39 -14.95 11.38
CA ALA A 300 -2.49 -15.27 12.82
C ALA A 300 -3.78 -14.78 13.50
N LYS A 301 -4.70 -14.19 12.74
CA LYS A 301 -6.03 -13.76 13.20
C LYS A 301 -6.01 -12.62 14.25
N ARG A 302 -4.97 -11.76 14.20
CA ARG A 302 -4.86 -10.58 15.09
C ARG A 302 -6.06 -9.64 14.92
N THR A 303 -6.46 -9.36 13.68
CA THR A 303 -7.62 -8.53 13.35
C THR A 303 -8.91 -9.13 13.89
N ASP A 304 -9.05 -10.46 13.86
CA ASP A 304 -10.23 -11.16 14.38
C ASP A 304 -10.42 -10.91 15.90
N ILE A 305 -9.33 -10.72 16.68
CA ILE A 305 -9.40 -10.40 18.11
C ILE A 305 -10.12 -9.06 18.30
N VAL A 306 -9.59 -8.01 17.64
CA VAL A 306 -10.12 -6.66 17.82
C VAL A 306 -11.52 -6.50 17.22
N GLU A 307 -11.81 -7.16 16.10
CA GLU A 307 -13.16 -7.19 15.51
C GLU A 307 -14.18 -7.91 16.41
N THR A 308 -13.76 -8.98 17.12
CA THR A 308 -14.62 -9.67 18.07
C THR A 308 -14.88 -8.79 19.32
N LEU A 309 -13.87 -8.09 19.82
CA LEU A 309 -14.03 -7.13 20.92
C LEU A 309 -14.94 -5.96 20.52
N PHE A 310 -14.86 -5.52 19.27
CA PHE A 310 -15.66 -4.42 18.76
C PHE A 310 -17.07 -4.82 18.31
N GLY A 311 -17.42 -6.12 18.38
CA GLY A 311 -18.75 -6.63 18.03
C GLY A 311 -19.01 -6.70 16.52
N ILE A 312 -17.98 -6.62 15.68
CA ILE A 312 -18.06 -6.87 14.23
C ILE A 312 -18.14 -8.38 13.96
N ARG A 313 -17.42 -9.16 14.77
CA ARG A 313 -17.50 -10.62 14.78
C ARG A 313 -18.22 -11.10 16.02
N GLU A 314 -19.13 -12.06 15.85
CA GLU A 314 -19.81 -12.70 16.95
C GLU A 314 -18.86 -13.63 17.71
N LYS A 315 -18.93 -13.60 19.05
CA LYS A 315 -18.24 -14.56 19.91
C LYS A 315 -19.12 -15.76 20.24
N SER A 316 -18.54 -16.94 20.32
CA SER A 316 -19.19 -18.16 20.82
C SER A 316 -18.94 -18.40 22.30
N ALA A 317 -17.79 -17.93 22.82
CA ALA A 317 -17.40 -18.10 24.21
C ALA A 317 -16.48 -16.96 24.69
N GLY A 318 -16.25 -16.90 25.98
CA GLY A 318 -15.37 -15.94 26.65
C GLY A 318 -16.09 -14.74 27.23
N THR A 319 -15.40 -14.04 28.11
CA THR A 319 -15.88 -12.86 28.82
C THR A 319 -15.00 -11.65 28.52
N ILE A 320 -15.66 -10.48 28.47
CA ILE A 320 -15.01 -9.18 28.31
C ILE A 320 -15.44 -8.34 29.53
N THR A 321 -14.49 -7.92 30.35
CA THR A 321 -14.74 -7.10 31.55
C THR A 321 -14.05 -5.75 31.34
N LEU A 322 -14.79 -4.66 31.39
CA LEU A 322 -14.32 -3.30 31.27
C LEU A 322 -14.57 -2.55 32.59
N HIS A 323 -13.51 -1.99 33.17
CA HIS A 323 -13.56 -1.32 34.50
C HIS A 323 -14.29 -2.15 35.57
N GLY A 324 -13.99 -3.46 35.62
CA GLY A 324 -14.58 -4.39 36.57
C GLY A 324 -16.05 -4.80 36.30
N LYS A 325 -16.63 -4.33 35.17
CA LYS A 325 -18.00 -4.72 34.77
C LYS A 325 -17.93 -5.59 33.51
N GLN A 326 -18.59 -6.74 33.57
CA GLN A 326 -18.74 -7.57 32.39
C GLN A 326 -19.63 -6.88 31.37
N ILE A 327 -19.12 -6.82 30.11
CA ILE A 327 -19.81 -6.22 28.98
C ILE A 327 -19.96 -7.25 27.85
N ASN A 328 -20.84 -6.96 26.92
CA ASN A 328 -20.95 -7.68 25.66
C ASN A 328 -21.21 -6.68 24.54
N ASN A 329 -20.39 -6.73 23.49
CA ASN A 329 -20.56 -5.91 22.31
C ASN A 329 -21.14 -6.77 21.19
N HIS A 330 -22.42 -6.62 20.90
CA HIS A 330 -23.10 -7.33 19.80
C HIS A 330 -22.93 -6.62 18.45
N ASN A 331 -22.50 -5.37 18.47
CA ASN A 331 -22.29 -4.53 17.30
C ASN A 331 -21.36 -3.36 17.63
N ALA A 332 -20.84 -2.71 16.58
CA ALA A 332 -19.91 -1.57 16.70
C ALA A 332 -20.49 -0.39 17.52
N ASN A 333 -21.81 -0.17 17.45
CA ASN A 333 -22.46 0.93 18.18
C ASN A 333 -22.44 0.71 19.70
N GLU A 334 -22.62 -0.53 20.16
CA GLU A 334 -22.48 -0.89 21.58
C GLU A 334 -21.04 -0.72 22.05
N ALA A 335 -20.07 -1.15 21.23
CA ALA A 335 -18.64 -0.97 21.52
C ALA A 335 -18.28 0.52 21.68
N ILE A 336 -18.74 1.37 20.77
CA ILE A 336 -18.52 2.83 20.84
C ILE A 336 -19.16 3.40 22.13
N ASN A 337 -20.36 2.98 22.49
CA ASN A 337 -21.02 3.42 23.72
C ASN A 337 -20.27 2.96 24.99
N HIS A 338 -19.56 1.85 24.94
CA HIS A 338 -18.67 1.38 26.01
C HIS A 338 -17.28 2.07 25.99
N GLY A 339 -17.02 2.96 25.03
CA GLY A 339 -15.77 3.72 24.94
C GLY A 339 -14.69 3.06 24.10
N PHE A 340 -15.00 2.04 23.31
CA PHE A 340 -14.07 1.47 22.35
C PHE A 340 -14.02 2.32 21.07
N ALA A 341 -12.83 2.39 20.47
CA ALA A 341 -12.62 2.92 19.13
C ALA A 341 -11.79 1.93 18.31
N LEU A 342 -12.07 1.80 17.03
CA LEU A 342 -11.36 0.91 16.13
C LEU A 342 -10.89 1.67 14.89
N VAL A 343 -9.56 1.63 14.65
CA VAL A 343 -8.97 2.01 13.37
C VAL A 343 -8.80 0.74 12.54
N THR A 344 -9.51 0.68 11.41
CA THR A 344 -9.55 -0.52 10.57
C THR A 344 -8.29 -0.66 9.71
N GLU A 345 -7.95 -1.89 9.33
CA GLU A 345 -6.83 -2.20 8.45
C GLU A 345 -7.09 -1.68 7.02
N GLU A 346 -8.27 -1.97 6.48
CA GLU A 346 -8.69 -1.56 5.15
C GLU A 346 -9.26 -0.13 5.14
N ARG A 347 -8.49 0.82 4.61
CA ARG A 347 -8.87 2.25 4.62
C ARG A 347 -10.10 2.54 3.75
N ARG A 348 -10.14 2.00 2.52
CA ARG A 348 -11.16 2.36 1.53
C ARG A 348 -12.48 1.66 1.74
N SER A 349 -12.46 0.38 2.13
CA SER A 349 -13.69 -0.40 2.29
C SER A 349 -14.37 -0.22 3.63
N THR A 350 -13.59 0.01 4.69
CA THR A 350 -14.10 0.05 6.08
C THR A 350 -13.66 1.27 6.88
N GLY A 351 -12.66 2.04 6.42
CA GLY A 351 -12.07 3.13 7.21
C GLY A 351 -12.63 4.51 6.89
N ILE A 352 -13.06 4.77 5.63
CA ILE A 352 -13.53 6.08 5.18
C ILE A 352 -14.75 5.97 4.26
N TYR A 353 -15.56 7.01 4.25
CA TYR A 353 -16.60 7.25 3.25
C TYR A 353 -16.02 8.11 2.13
N ALA A 354 -15.57 7.47 1.04
CA ALA A 354 -14.82 8.10 -0.03
C ALA A 354 -15.52 9.27 -0.75
N TYR A 355 -16.86 9.34 -0.67
CA TYR A 355 -17.67 10.39 -1.27
C TYR A 355 -18.03 11.53 -0.30
N LEU A 356 -17.64 11.42 0.97
CA LEU A 356 -17.87 12.45 1.98
C LEU A 356 -16.60 13.28 2.20
N ASP A 357 -16.78 14.51 2.66
CA ASP A 357 -15.68 15.41 2.97
C ASP A 357 -14.95 15.02 4.27
N ILE A 358 -13.81 15.66 4.53
CA ILE A 358 -12.99 15.45 5.73
C ILE A 358 -13.81 15.70 7.00
N GLY A 359 -14.67 16.73 6.99
CA GLY A 359 -15.51 17.07 8.13
C GLY A 359 -16.43 15.91 8.54
N PHE A 360 -17.15 15.35 7.58
CA PHE A 360 -18.00 14.19 7.84
C PHE A 360 -17.20 12.95 8.25
N ASN A 361 -16.13 12.63 7.53
CA ASN A 361 -15.29 11.48 7.86
C ASN A 361 -14.69 11.57 9.26
N SER A 362 -14.29 12.78 9.70
CA SER A 362 -13.72 12.98 11.04
C SER A 362 -14.73 12.83 12.16
N LEU A 363 -16.01 13.12 11.93
CA LEU A 363 -17.01 13.24 12.97
C LEU A 363 -18.12 12.20 12.92
N ILE A 364 -18.22 11.38 11.85
CA ILE A 364 -19.37 10.52 11.60
C ILE A 364 -19.59 9.47 12.69
N SER A 365 -18.54 8.90 13.26
CA SER A 365 -18.64 7.95 14.36
C SER A 365 -19.23 8.56 15.63
N ASN A 366 -19.15 9.89 15.77
CA ASN A 366 -19.66 10.65 16.92
C ASN A 366 -20.77 11.66 16.53
N ILE A 367 -21.35 11.51 15.36
CA ILE A 367 -22.31 12.47 14.78
C ILE A 367 -23.52 12.79 15.69
N ARG A 368 -23.89 11.84 16.57
CA ARG A 368 -24.99 12.02 17.53
C ARG A 368 -24.77 13.19 18.49
N ASN A 369 -23.51 13.46 18.86
CA ASN A 369 -23.15 14.53 19.77
C ASN A 369 -23.23 15.93 19.14
N TYR A 370 -23.42 15.98 17.82
CA TYR A 370 -23.59 17.22 17.06
C TYR A 370 -25.07 17.57 16.79
N LYS A 371 -26.02 16.80 17.33
CA LYS A 371 -27.44 17.15 17.23
C LYS A 371 -27.81 18.23 18.22
N ASN A 372 -28.50 19.29 17.76
CA ASN A 372 -29.11 20.28 18.60
C ASN A 372 -30.42 19.74 19.24
N LYS A 373 -31.07 20.55 20.09
CA LYS A 373 -32.31 20.19 20.78
C LYS A 373 -33.48 19.86 19.83
N VAL A 374 -33.41 20.31 18.57
CA VAL A 374 -34.44 20.09 17.53
C VAL A 374 -34.07 18.90 16.64
N GLY A 375 -32.94 18.23 16.88
CA GLY A 375 -32.47 17.06 16.12
C GLY A 375 -31.67 17.41 14.84
N LEU A 376 -31.44 18.68 14.57
CA LEU A 376 -30.60 19.14 13.44
C LEU A 376 -29.14 19.14 13.84
N LEU A 377 -28.25 18.97 12.85
CA LEU A 377 -26.80 19.02 13.05
C LEU A 377 -26.31 20.45 13.29
N ASP A 378 -25.47 20.64 14.28
CA ASP A 378 -24.77 21.89 14.56
C ASP A 378 -23.52 22.01 13.67
N ASN A 379 -23.71 22.61 12.50
CA ASN A 379 -22.64 22.78 11.51
C ASN A 379 -21.50 23.67 12.02
N SER A 380 -21.78 24.61 12.92
CA SER A 380 -20.76 25.51 13.49
C SER A 380 -19.80 24.73 14.39
N ARG A 381 -20.34 23.91 15.27
CA ARG A 381 -19.57 23.05 16.16
C ARG A 381 -18.82 21.98 15.35
N MET A 382 -19.48 21.35 14.37
CA MET A 382 -18.81 20.37 13.48
C MET A 382 -17.62 20.99 12.76
N LYS A 383 -17.73 22.21 12.24
CA LYS A 383 -16.63 22.91 11.59
C LYS A 383 -15.48 23.19 12.56
N SER A 384 -15.77 23.67 13.77
CA SER A 384 -14.76 23.96 14.78
C SER A 384 -13.99 22.69 15.19
N ASP A 385 -14.70 21.61 15.47
CA ASP A 385 -14.08 20.34 15.91
C ASP A 385 -13.31 19.68 14.76
N THR A 386 -13.80 19.79 13.51
CA THR A 386 -13.03 19.33 12.35
C THR A 386 -11.75 20.12 12.18
N GLN A 387 -11.78 21.46 12.37
CA GLN A 387 -10.58 22.27 12.29
C GLN A 387 -9.56 21.83 13.37
N TRP A 388 -10.02 21.58 14.59
CA TRP A 388 -9.17 21.03 15.65
C TRP A 388 -8.54 19.69 15.25
N VAL A 389 -9.28 18.77 14.61
CA VAL A 389 -8.75 17.50 14.10
C VAL A 389 -7.68 17.75 13.04
N ILE A 390 -7.95 18.66 12.07
CA ILE A 390 -7.00 19.02 11.02
C ILE A 390 -5.68 19.53 11.62
N ASP A 391 -5.75 20.43 12.60
CA ASP A 391 -4.60 21.06 13.21
C ASP A 391 -3.84 20.09 14.12
N SER A 392 -4.53 19.35 14.98
CA SER A 392 -3.94 18.41 15.94
C SER A 392 -3.27 17.20 15.26
N MET A 393 -3.91 16.68 14.20
CA MET A 393 -3.38 15.55 13.41
C MET A 393 -2.52 15.99 12.24
N ARG A 394 -2.32 17.31 12.04
CA ARG A 394 -1.56 17.90 10.93
C ARG A 394 -2.03 17.37 9.56
N VAL A 395 -3.36 17.29 9.36
CA VAL A 395 -3.94 16.80 8.11
C VAL A 395 -3.63 17.79 6.98
N LYS A 396 -2.92 17.33 5.96
CA LYS A 396 -2.60 18.16 4.77
C LYS A 396 -3.85 18.30 3.89
N THR A 397 -4.57 19.40 4.05
CA THR A 397 -5.79 19.68 3.31
C THR A 397 -6.00 21.20 3.13
N PRO A 398 -6.61 21.65 2.02
CA PRO A 398 -7.06 23.05 1.87
C PRO A 398 -8.18 23.44 2.84
N GLY A 399 -8.95 22.49 3.37
CA GLY A 399 -10.02 22.76 4.31
C GLY A 399 -10.93 21.56 4.61
N HIS A 400 -11.86 21.77 5.53
CA HIS A 400 -12.75 20.71 6.06
C HIS A 400 -13.74 20.12 5.05
N ARG A 401 -14.03 20.83 3.93
CA ARG A 401 -14.93 20.37 2.86
C ARG A 401 -14.23 19.65 1.72
N THR A 402 -12.93 19.41 1.83
CA THR A 402 -12.18 18.61 0.83
C THR A 402 -12.63 17.15 0.91
N GLN A 403 -12.92 16.54 -0.24
CA GLN A 403 -13.24 15.13 -0.42
C GLN A 403 -11.97 14.28 -0.53
#